data_cc725a739ecd002c36f8f077888dbc87
#
_entry.id   cc725a739ecd002c36f8f077888dbc87
#
_cell.length_a   1.000
_cell.length_b   1.000
_cell.length_c   1.000
_cell.angle_alpha   90.00
_cell.angle_beta   90.00
_cell.angle_gamma   90.00
#
_symmetry.space_group_name_H-M   'P 1'
#
loop_
_entity.id
_entity.type
_entity.pdbx_description
1 polymer ?
#
loop_
_entity_poly.entity_id
_entity_poly.type
_entity_poly.pdbx_seq_one_letter_code
_entity_poly.pdbx_strand_id
1 'polypeptide(L)'
;MKENYQLQAGDELCFYIRDEFFETPPSEQAFLTVTPKLNIVYEDENILLVNKPAGLVVHDDESNTPNTLIAQIQSYLYQKGEYLPERENTFAPALCNRIDRNTEGIVIAAKNAQTLRIMNQKIKDREIRKSYLCLAFGRFSKASGEARAYLRKDENKKQVTVCDTPLTGGRTIVTRYQVLGYKDGVSLVEVDLVTGRTHQIRAHLAHLGHPLVGDGKYGKNADNKRAGRTYQALCAYQVEFRFTTDGGILSYLDGRTFRVRDVAFARQFGYDFTKK
;
A
#
# COMPACT_ATOMS: atom_id res chain seq x y z
N MET A 1 25.37 -23.21 -21.42
CA MET A 1 25.08 -22.12 -22.39
C MET A 1 25.93 -20.93 -22.00
N LYS A 2 26.56 -20.19 -22.92
CA LYS A 2 27.29 -18.97 -22.58
C LYS A 2 26.26 -17.88 -22.23
N GLU A 3 26.56 -17.06 -21.22
CA GLU A 3 25.63 -16.03 -20.69
C GLU A 3 25.09 -15.01 -21.71
N ASN A 4 25.62 -14.96 -22.92
CA ASN A 4 25.26 -14.01 -24.01
C ASN A 4 24.98 -14.72 -25.33
N TYR A 5 24.36 -15.91 -25.33
CA TYR A 5 23.92 -16.56 -26.55
C TYR A 5 22.68 -15.87 -27.10
N GLN A 6 22.75 -15.41 -28.37
CA GLN A 6 21.58 -14.88 -29.08
C GLN A 6 20.88 -16.01 -29.80
N LEU A 7 19.57 -16.18 -29.49
CA LEU A 7 18.73 -17.18 -30.12
C LEU A 7 18.62 -16.99 -31.62
N GLN A 8 18.70 -18.08 -32.36
CA GLN A 8 18.54 -18.13 -33.81
C GLN A 8 17.28 -18.92 -34.19
N ALA A 9 16.78 -18.69 -35.39
CA ALA A 9 15.66 -19.45 -35.94
C ALA A 9 16.04 -20.95 -36.00
N GLY A 10 15.28 -21.81 -35.35
CA GLY A 10 15.55 -23.25 -35.25
C GLY A 10 16.17 -23.71 -33.95
N ASP A 11 16.55 -22.79 -33.03
CA ASP A 11 16.99 -23.18 -31.69
C ASP A 11 15.85 -23.78 -30.89
N GLU A 12 16.14 -24.89 -30.20
CA GLU A 12 15.22 -25.53 -29.27
C GLU A 12 15.56 -25.11 -27.83
N LEU A 13 14.56 -24.59 -27.13
CA LEU A 13 14.69 -24.15 -25.73
C LEU A 13 14.05 -25.19 -24.82
N CYS A 14 14.90 -25.91 -24.06
CA CYS A 14 14.41 -26.84 -23.04
C CYS A 14 14.45 -26.18 -21.66
N PHE A 15 13.31 -26.08 -21.02
CA PHE A 15 13.14 -25.59 -19.64
C PHE A 15 12.87 -26.77 -18.72
N TYR A 16 13.68 -26.94 -17.68
CA TYR A 16 13.43 -27.91 -16.61
C TYR A 16 12.61 -27.21 -15.52
N ILE A 17 11.30 -27.16 -15.72
CA ILE A 17 10.36 -26.58 -14.78
C ILE A 17 9.72 -27.74 -14.01
N ARG A 18 9.65 -27.65 -12.68
CA ARG A 18 9.01 -28.68 -11.85
C ARG A 18 7.51 -28.69 -12.12
N ASP A 19 6.89 -29.86 -12.08
CA ASP A 19 5.46 -30.04 -12.35
C ASP A 19 4.58 -29.20 -11.43
N GLU A 20 5.03 -28.93 -10.20
CA GLU A 20 4.34 -28.06 -9.23
C GLU A 20 4.06 -26.63 -9.74
N PHE A 21 4.81 -26.16 -10.77
CA PHE A 21 4.57 -24.86 -11.41
C PHE A 21 3.50 -24.91 -12.51
N PHE A 22 3.08 -26.10 -12.91
CA PHE A 22 1.98 -26.31 -13.87
C PHE A 22 0.67 -26.70 -13.17
N GLU A 23 0.75 -27.09 -11.90
CA GLU A 23 -0.43 -27.29 -11.08
C GLU A 23 -0.96 -25.92 -10.69
N THR A 24 -2.18 -25.57 -11.12
CA THR A 24 -2.86 -24.36 -10.67
C THR A 24 -3.09 -24.50 -9.16
N PRO A 25 -2.38 -23.76 -8.29
CA PRO A 25 -2.58 -23.92 -6.86
C PRO A 25 -4.04 -23.65 -6.51
N PRO A 26 -4.63 -24.34 -5.55
CA PRO A 26 -6.01 -24.09 -5.08
C PRO A 26 -6.26 -22.62 -4.70
N SER A 27 -5.20 -21.88 -4.37
CA SER A 27 -5.24 -20.44 -4.07
C SER A 27 -5.56 -19.56 -5.30
N GLU A 28 -5.24 -19.97 -6.53
CA GLU A 28 -5.54 -19.18 -7.73
C GLU A 28 -7.03 -19.11 -8.07
N GLN A 29 -7.81 -20.05 -7.58
CA GLN A 29 -9.27 -20.05 -7.73
C GLN A 29 -10.00 -19.53 -6.47
N ALA A 30 -9.29 -19.19 -5.41
CA ALA A 30 -9.90 -18.69 -4.17
C ALA A 30 -10.79 -17.45 -4.41
N PHE A 31 -10.48 -16.63 -5.42
CA PHE A 31 -11.29 -15.46 -5.77
C PHE A 31 -12.72 -15.82 -6.23
N LEU A 32 -12.97 -17.04 -6.76
CA LEU A 32 -14.30 -17.47 -7.19
C LEU A 32 -15.27 -17.63 -6.01
N THR A 33 -14.75 -17.88 -4.81
CA THR A 33 -15.56 -18.05 -3.59
C THR A 33 -15.78 -16.74 -2.83
N VAL A 34 -15.12 -15.66 -3.27
CA VAL A 34 -15.15 -14.36 -2.59
C VAL A 34 -16.19 -13.44 -3.23
N THR A 35 -17.12 -12.92 -2.41
CA THR A 35 -18.01 -11.85 -2.83
C THR A 35 -17.30 -10.51 -2.73
N PRO A 36 -17.08 -9.76 -3.84
CA PRO A 36 -16.36 -8.50 -3.81
C PRO A 36 -17.16 -7.42 -3.08
N LYS A 37 -16.49 -6.70 -2.16
CA LYS A 37 -17.02 -5.52 -1.45
C LYS A 37 -16.00 -4.39 -1.58
N LEU A 38 -15.90 -3.83 -2.79
CA LEU A 38 -14.89 -2.82 -3.11
C LEU A 38 -15.47 -1.41 -2.99
N ASN A 39 -14.73 -0.52 -2.34
CA ASN A 39 -14.98 0.92 -2.39
C ASN A 39 -14.05 1.51 -3.45
N ILE A 40 -14.55 1.63 -4.68
CA ILE A 40 -13.77 2.05 -5.86
C ILE A 40 -13.64 3.58 -5.85
N VAL A 41 -12.40 4.06 -5.88
CA VAL A 41 -12.05 5.49 -5.99
C VAL A 41 -11.96 5.93 -7.44
N TYR A 42 -11.41 5.06 -8.29
CA TYR A 42 -11.29 5.27 -9.73
C TYR A 42 -11.07 3.94 -10.44
N GLU A 43 -11.57 3.82 -11.65
CA GLU A 43 -11.39 2.67 -12.52
C GLU A 43 -11.36 3.11 -13.99
N ASP A 44 -10.48 2.47 -14.78
CA ASP A 44 -10.46 2.53 -16.23
C ASP A 44 -10.02 1.16 -16.82
N GLU A 45 -9.64 1.11 -18.09
CA GLU A 45 -9.19 -0.12 -18.74
C GLU A 45 -7.84 -0.65 -18.19
N ASN A 46 -7.03 0.21 -17.57
CA ASN A 46 -5.67 -0.11 -17.14
C ASN A 46 -5.52 -0.30 -15.63
N ILE A 47 -6.14 0.57 -14.83
CA ILE A 47 -5.98 0.59 -13.38
C ILE A 47 -7.31 0.56 -12.63
N LEU A 48 -7.24 0.06 -11.40
CA LEU A 48 -8.31 0.13 -10.40
C LEU A 48 -7.74 0.68 -9.09
N LEU A 49 -8.26 1.80 -8.60
CA LEU A 49 -7.93 2.39 -7.32
C LEU A 49 -9.03 2.05 -6.30
N VAL A 50 -8.67 1.34 -5.25
CA VAL A 50 -9.61 0.88 -4.23
C VAL A 50 -9.27 1.50 -2.88
N ASN A 51 -10.26 2.08 -2.20
CA ASN A 51 -10.15 2.47 -0.80
C ASN A 51 -10.33 1.23 0.08
N LYS A 52 -9.22 0.63 0.50
CA LYS A 52 -9.19 -0.56 1.35
C LYS A 52 -9.65 -0.21 2.77
N PRO A 53 -10.60 -0.92 3.38
CA PRO A 53 -10.93 -0.74 4.79
C PRO A 53 -9.82 -1.28 5.71
N ALA A 54 -9.79 -0.81 6.97
CA ALA A 54 -8.99 -1.41 8.01
C ALA A 54 -9.43 -2.87 8.28
N GLY A 55 -8.48 -3.72 8.67
CA GLY A 55 -8.72 -5.14 8.95
C GLY A 55 -8.61 -6.07 7.74
N LEU A 56 -8.78 -5.56 6.51
CA LEU A 56 -8.66 -6.35 5.28
C LEU A 56 -7.19 -6.57 4.91
N VAL A 57 -6.81 -7.81 4.69
CA VAL A 57 -5.47 -8.20 4.20
C VAL A 57 -5.35 -7.88 2.72
N VAL A 58 -4.17 -7.46 2.28
CA VAL A 58 -3.92 -7.08 0.87
C VAL A 58 -3.70 -8.30 -0.01
N HIS A 59 -2.80 -9.21 0.43
CA HIS A 59 -2.48 -10.51 -0.16
C HIS A 59 -2.58 -11.59 0.91
N ASP A 60 -2.57 -12.84 0.51
CA ASP A 60 -2.47 -13.94 1.44
C ASP A 60 -1.29 -13.75 2.38
N ASP A 61 -1.58 -13.95 3.64
CA ASP A 61 -0.61 -14.00 4.71
C ASP A 61 -0.75 -15.35 5.44
N GLU A 62 0.08 -15.57 6.47
CA GLU A 62 0.04 -16.79 7.28
C GLU A 62 -1.33 -17.09 7.92
N SER A 63 -2.32 -16.19 7.80
CA SER A 63 -3.67 -16.41 8.32
C SER A 63 -4.54 -17.26 7.39
N ASN A 64 -4.07 -17.58 6.18
CA ASN A 64 -4.77 -18.37 5.14
C ASN A 64 -6.23 -17.91 4.92
N THR A 65 -6.45 -16.59 4.99
CA THR A 65 -7.78 -16.00 4.79
C THR A 65 -8.04 -15.88 3.29
N PRO A 66 -9.02 -16.57 2.70
CA PRO A 66 -9.29 -16.46 1.27
C PRO A 66 -9.80 -15.07 0.88
N ASN A 67 -10.39 -14.34 1.83
CA ASN A 67 -10.95 -13.01 1.60
C ASN A 67 -9.86 -11.92 1.73
N THR A 68 -9.02 -11.80 0.72
CA THR A 68 -8.01 -10.74 0.60
C THR A 68 -8.47 -9.66 -0.37
N LEU A 69 -7.82 -8.48 -0.33
CA LEU A 69 -8.12 -7.41 -1.28
C LEU A 69 -7.90 -7.86 -2.73
N ILE A 70 -6.80 -8.59 -3.00
CA ILE A 70 -6.53 -9.07 -4.35
C ILE A 70 -7.59 -10.07 -4.82
N ALA A 71 -8.02 -11.00 -3.97
CA ALA A 71 -9.09 -11.95 -4.31
C ALA A 71 -10.42 -11.24 -4.59
N GLN A 72 -10.77 -10.19 -3.83
CA GLN A 72 -11.95 -9.38 -4.11
C GLN A 72 -11.85 -8.64 -5.46
N ILE A 73 -10.67 -8.11 -5.81
CA ILE A 73 -10.44 -7.43 -7.09
C ILE A 73 -10.54 -8.41 -8.26
N GLN A 74 -9.91 -9.58 -8.13
CA GLN A 74 -9.99 -10.63 -9.17
C GLN A 74 -11.44 -11.12 -9.34
N SER A 75 -12.18 -11.36 -8.25
CA SER A 75 -13.60 -11.71 -8.29
C SER A 75 -14.45 -10.63 -8.98
N TYR A 76 -14.21 -9.36 -8.65
CA TYR A 76 -14.90 -8.23 -9.26
C TYR A 76 -14.68 -8.16 -10.78
N LEU A 77 -13.41 -8.23 -11.21
CA LEU A 77 -13.07 -8.17 -12.63
C LEU A 77 -13.54 -9.42 -13.39
N TYR A 78 -13.55 -10.59 -12.75
CA TYR A 78 -14.13 -11.81 -13.30
C TYR A 78 -15.64 -11.66 -13.54
N GLN A 79 -16.39 -11.15 -12.56
CA GLN A 79 -17.84 -10.92 -12.70
C GLN A 79 -18.16 -9.88 -13.79
N LYS A 80 -17.25 -8.93 -14.05
CA LYS A 80 -17.37 -7.97 -15.17
C LYS A 80 -16.97 -8.56 -16.52
N GLY A 81 -16.38 -9.75 -16.58
CA GLY A 81 -15.83 -10.35 -17.80
C GLY A 81 -14.51 -9.67 -18.27
N GLU A 82 -13.86 -8.91 -17.39
CA GLU A 82 -12.58 -8.23 -17.66
C GLU A 82 -11.36 -9.04 -17.21
N TYR A 83 -11.56 -10.14 -16.49
CA TYR A 83 -10.55 -11.14 -16.15
C TYR A 83 -11.12 -12.53 -16.38
N LEU A 84 -10.52 -13.28 -17.33
CA LEU A 84 -10.96 -14.62 -17.72
C LEU A 84 -9.75 -15.57 -17.61
N PRO A 85 -9.52 -16.18 -16.42
CA PRO A 85 -8.33 -17.01 -16.17
C PRO A 85 -8.17 -18.17 -17.17
N GLU A 86 -9.29 -18.68 -17.73
CA GLU A 86 -9.26 -19.74 -18.74
C GLU A 86 -8.68 -19.27 -20.09
N ARG A 87 -8.65 -17.95 -20.33
CA ARG A 87 -8.16 -17.33 -21.58
C ARG A 87 -6.83 -16.61 -21.39
N GLU A 88 -6.48 -16.28 -20.16
CA GLU A 88 -5.29 -15.50 -19.81
C GLU A 88 -4.25 -16.35 -19.07
N ASN A 89 -3.51 -17.18 -19.82
CA ASN A 89 -2.51 -18.09 -19.25
C ASN A 89 -1.30 -17.38 -18.60
N THR A 90 -1.17 -16.05 -18.73
CA THR A 90 0.08 -15.36 -18.35
C THR A 90 -0.07 -14.16 -17.43
N PHE A 91 -1.28 -13.68 -17.17
CA PHE A 91 -1.50 -12.52 -16.30
C PHE A 91 -2.79 -12.65 -15.49
N ALA A 92 -2.67 -12.40 -14.18
CA ALA A 92 -3.79 -12.14 -13.29
C ALA A 92 -3.72 -10.69 -12.79
N PRO A 93 -4.87 -9.99 -12.58
CA PRO A 93 -4.90 -8.68 -11.96
C PRO A 93 -4.09 -8.65 -10.67
N ALA A 94 -3.21 -7.65 -10.53
CA ALA A 94 -2.20 -7.61 -9.48
C ALA A 94 -2.12 -6.24 -8.79
N LEU A 95 -1.74 -6.23 -7.52
CA LEU A 95 -1.56 -4.99 -6.77
C LEU A 95 -0.19 -4.37 -7.04
N CYS A 96 -0.17 -3.07 -7.32
CA CYS A 96 1.06 -2.30 -7.54
C CYS A 96 1.69 -1.82 -6.22
N ASN A 97 0.92 -1.71 -5.14
CA ASN A 97 1.41 -1.32 -3.83
C ASN A 97 0.70 -2.07 -2.71
N ARG A 98 1.30 -2.02 -1.52
CA ARG A 98 0.75 -2.63 -0.31
C ARG A 98 0.63 -1.59 0.79
N ILE A 99 -0.40 -1.73 1.62
CA ILE A 99 -0.56 -1.07 2.92
C ILE A 99 -0.83 -2.15 3.98
N ASP A 100 -0.58 -1.85 5.25
CA ASP A 100 -0.77 -2.81 6.33
C ASP A 100 -2.24 -3.27 6.43
N ARG A 101 -2.48 -4.46 7.01
CA ARG A 101 -3.83 -5.00 7.25
C ARG A 101 -4.77 -3.94 7.83
N ASN A 102 -4.34 -3.26 8.88
CA ASN A 102 -5.15 -2.30 9.64
C ASN A 102 -4.99 -0.85 9.19
N THR A 103 -4.28 -0.59 8.09
CA THR A 103 -4.21 0.71 7.43
C THR A 103 -5.32 0.81 6.40
N GLU A 104 -6.04 1.92 6.42
CA GLU A 104 -7.08 2.27 5.44
C GLU A 104 -6.46 2.98 4.23
N GLY A 105 -7.21 3.05 3.11
CA GLY A 105 -6.89 3.94 2.02
C GLY A 105 -6.54 3.28 0.69
N ILE A 106 -6.03 4.09 -0.22
CA ILE A 106 -5.88 3.74 -1.63
C ILE A 106 -4.83 2.66 -1.85
N VAL A 107 -5.26 1.60 -2.50
CA VAL A 107 -4.42 0.57 -3.09
C VAL A 107 -4.65 0.58 -4.60
N ILE A 108 -3.55 0.50 -5.35
CA ILE A 108 -3.55 0.52 -6.82
C ILE A 108 -3.44 -0.91 -7.32
N ALA A 109 -4.35 -1.31 -8.19
CA ALA A 109 -4.29 -2.57 -8.91
C ALA A 109 -4.10 -2.32 -10.42
N ALA A 110 -3.29 -3.14 -11.06
CA ALA A 110 -3.13 -3.21 -12.50
C ALA A 110 -4.09 -4.26 -13.07
N LYS A 111 -4.79 -3.91 -14.15
CA LYS A 111 -5.75 -4.79 -14.84
C LYS A 111 -5.10 -5.57 -15.98
N ASN A 112 -3.87 -5.21 -16.38
CA ASN A 112 -3.09 -5.90 -17.40
C ASN A 112 -1.59 -5.88 -17.12
N ALA A 113 -0.83 -6.77 -17.76
CA ALA A 113 0.61 -6.96 -17.54
C ALA A 113 1.45 -5.72 -17.90
N GLN A 114 1.08 -4.99 -18.94
CA GLN A 114 1.78 -3.78 -19.37
C GLN A 114 1.66 -2.70 -18.31
N THR A 115 0.46 -2.48 -17.80
CA THR A 115 0.18 -1.57 -16.68
C THR A 115 0.98 -1.93 -15.44
N LEU A 116 1.01 -3.21 -15.05
CA LEU A 116 1.78 -3.65 -13.87
C LEU A 116 3.26 -3.30 -14.00
N ARG A 117 3.85 -3.54 -15.18
CA ARG A 117 5.27 -3.24 -15.44
C ARG A 117 5.55 -1.75 -15.34
N ILE A 118 4.73 -0.91 -15.98
CA ILE A 118 4.87 0.55 -15.96
C ILE A 118 4.69 1.05 -14.51
N MET A 119 3.64 0.65 -13.82
CA MET A 119 3.36 1.06 -12.45
C MET A 119 4.47 0.69 -11.48
N ASN A 120 5.04 -0.51 -11.58
CA ASN A 120 6.16 -0.94 -10.76
C ASN A 120 7.39 -0.06 -10.98
N GLN A 121 7.68 0.30 -12.25
CA GLN A 121 8.77 1.21 -12.58
C GLN A 121 8.50 2.62 -12.01
N LYS A 122 7.30 3.18 -12.24
CA LYS A 122 6.91 4.50 -11.73
C LYS A 122 6.96 4.61 -10.19
N ILE A 123 6.57 3.54 -9.49
CA ILE A 123 6.68 3.46 -8.02
C ILE A 123 8.15 3.40 -7.58
N LYS A 124 8.98 2.61 -8.28
CA LYS A 124 10.42 2.50 -8.02
C LYS A 124 11.11 3.85 -8.21
N ASP A 125 10.77 4.59 -9.24
CA ASP A 125 11.33 5.88 -9.61
C ASP A 125 10.72 7.05 -8.80
N ARG A 126 9.76 6.75 -7.90
CA ARG A 126 9.07 7.73 -7.04
C ARG A 126 8.24 8.76 -7.81
N GLU A 127 7.77 8.39 -8.97
CA GLU A 127 6.89 9.19 -9.81
C GLU A 127 5.40 9.06 -9.40
N ILE A 128 5.13 8.25 -8.37
CA ILE A 128 3.83 8.13 -7.73
C ILE A 128 3.97 8.53 -6.26
N ARG A 129 3.44 9.71 -5.93
CA ARG A 129 3.43 10.24 -4.57
C ARG A 129 2.22 9.73 -3.81
N LYS A 130 2.42 9.29 -2.57
CA LYS A 130 1.36 8.83 -1.68
C LYS A 130 1.38 9.66 -0.40
N SER A 131 0.25 10.32 -0.11
CA SER A 131 0.06 11.06 1.14
C SER A 131 -0.86 10.29 2.06
N TYR A 132 -0.54 10.34 3.34
CA TYR A 132 -1.28 9.67 4.39
C TYR A 132 -1.83 10.68 5.37
N LEU A 133 -3.00 10.39 5.94
CA LEU A 133 -3.49 11.05 7.14
C LEU A 133 -3.37 10.10 8.32
N CYS A 134 -3.03 10.63 9.49
CA CYS A 134 -3.05 9.85 10.72
C CYS A 134 -3.45 10.71 11.93
N LEU A 135 -3.93 10.05 12.99
CA LEU A 135 -3.99 10.63 14.32
C LEU A 135 -2.81 10.13 15.13
N ALA A 136 -2.06 11.05 15.71
CA ALA A 136 -0.92 10.77 16.56
C ALA A 136 -1.13 11.38 17.95
N PHE A 137 -0.74 10.67 19.01
CA PHE A 137 -0.82 11.18 20.37
C PHE A 137 0.14 12.35 20.59
N GLY A 138 -0.33 13.32 21.37
CA GLY A 138 0.45 14.47 21.79
C GLY A 138 0.44 15.63 20.80
N ARG A 139 1.01 16.75 21.23
CA ARG A 139 1.22 17.96 20.44
C ARG A 139 2.63 17.95 19.88
N PHE A 140 2.76 18.11 18.58
CA PHE A 140 4.06 18.24 17.93
C PHE A 140 4.67 19.63 18.23
N SER A 141 5.97 19.67 18.49
CA SER A 141 6.70 20.91 18.74
C SER A 141 6.83 21.80 17.50
N LYS A 142 6.79 21.21 16.31
CA LYS A 142 6.84 21.91 15.01
C LYS A 142 5.61 21.58 14.21
N ALA A 143 5.03 22.56 13.54
CA ALA A 143 3.86 22.37 12.67
C ALA A 143 4.17 21.52 11.42
N SER A 144 5.43 21.47 10.99
CA SER A 144 5.89 20.63 9.89
C SER A 144 7.35 20.25 10.08
N GLY A 145 7.76 19.15 9.46
CA GLY A 145 9.15 18.71 9.53
C GLY A 145 9.46 17.55 8.60
N GLU A 146 10.78 17.32 8.44
CA GLU A 146 11.32 16.11 7.84
C GLU A 146 12.11 15.37 8.92
N ALA A 147 11.72 14.15 9.22
CA ALA A 147 12.42 13.28 10.13
C ALA A 147 13.21 12.22 9.34
N ARG A 148 14.45 11.99 9.76
CA ARG A 148 15.36 10.98 9.18
C ARG A 148 15.84 10.06 10.29
N ALA A 149 15.80 8.77 10.03
CA ALA A 149 16.24 7.73 10.98
C ALA A 149 16.65 6.47 10.21
N TYR A 150 17.00 5.41 10.94
CA TYR A 150 17.30 4.08 10.41
C TYR A 150 16.30 3.07 10.92
N LEU A 151 15.80 2.22 10.03
CA LEU A 151 14.80 1.22 10.33
C LEU A 151 15.35 -0.17 10.01
N ARG A 152 15.27 -1.09 10.97
CA ARG A 152 15.59 -2.50 10.81
C ARG A 152 14.36 -3.35 11.11
N LYS A 153 14.12 -4.33 10.26
CA LYS A 153 13.06 -5.33 10.47
C LYS A 153 13.56 -6.40 11.45
N ASP A 154 12.75 -6.73 12.43
CA ASP A 154 12.92 -7.90 13.28
C ASP A 154 12.04 -9.02 12.72
N GLU A 155 12.65 -9.98 12.06
CA GLU A 155 11.92 -11.07 11.39
C GLU A 155 11.14 -11.92 12.39
N ASN A 156 11.67 -12.13 13.59
CA ASN A 156 11.05 -12.98 14.62
C ASN A 156 9.82 -12.30 15.25
N LYS A 157 9.85 -10.98 15.40
CA LYS A 157 8.77 -10.23 16.07
C LYS A 157 7.77 -9.63 15.09
N LYS A 158 7.98 -9.75 13.78
CA LYS A 158 7.17 -9.07 12.74
C LYS A 158 7.00 -7.56 13.05
N GLN A 159 8.02 -6.96 13.64
CA GLN A 159 8.10 -5.54 14.01
C GLN A 159 9.32 -4.90 13.36
N VAL A 160 9.36 -3.57 13.41
CA VAL A 160 10.53 -2.81 13.02
C VAL A 160 11.03 -1.99 14.19
N THR A 161 12.33 -1.82 14.28
CA THR A 161 12.99 -0.94 15.24
C THR A 161 13.53 0.27 14.51
N VAL A 162 13.34 1.46 15.08
CA VAL A 162 13.85 2.73 14.56
C VAL A 162 14.94 3.26 15.50
N CYS A 163 16.04 3.77 14.91
CA CYS A 163 17.14 4.37 15.66
C CYS A 163 17.65 5.60 14.90
N ASP A 164 18.21 6.56 15.65
CA ASP A 164 18.78 7.79 15.07
C ASP A 164 20.16 7.56 14.44
N THR A 165 20.85 6.50 14.86
CA THR A 165 22.17 6.13 14.31
C THR A 165 22.05 4.93 13.36
N PRO A 166 23.02 4.79 12.40
CA PRO A 166 23.04 3.64 11.51
C PRO A 166 23.06 2.31 12.27
N LEU A 167 22.26 1.37 11.77
CA LEU A 167 22.15 0.00 12.29
C LEU A 167 22.65 -1.00 11.25
N THR A 168 23.35 -2.05 11.69
CA THR A 168 23.69 -3.19 10.82
C THR A 168 22.40 -3.81 10.26
N GLY A 169 22.28 -3.88 8.93
CA GLY A 169 21.06 -4.32 8.24
C GLY A 169 19.91 -3.31 8.28
N GLY A 170 20.12 -2.13 8.86
CA GLY A 170 19.15 -1.02 8.86
C GLY A 170 19.11 -0.29 7.52
N ARG A 171 17.95 0.27 7.21
CA ARG A 171 17.72 1.08 6.01
C ARG A 171 17.31 2.49 6.40
N THR A 172 17.85 3.49 5.74
CA THR A 172 17.42 4.88 5.93
C THR A 172 15.93 5.04 5.64
N ILE A 173 15.26 5.73 6.53
CA ILE A 173 13.89 6.19 6.38
C ILE A 173 13.82 7.70 6.45
N VAL A 174 12.96 8.29 5.62
CA VAL A 174 12.67 9.73 5.60
C VAL A 174 11.17 9.92 5.54
N THR A 175 10.64 10.65 6.51
CA THR A 175 9.20 10.91 6.67
C THR A 175 9.01 12.41 6.81
N ARG A 176 8.27 13.01 5.87
CA ARG A 176 7.81 14.40 5.98
C ARG A 176 6.45 14.42 6.62
N TYR A 177 6.21 15.41 7.47
CA TYR A 177 4.91 15.56 8.11
C TYR A 177 4.48 17.01 8.17
N GLN A 178 3.17 17.21 8.20
CA GLN A 178 2.52 18.48 8.46
C GLN A 178 1.37 18.26 9.46
N VAL A 179 1.38 19.00 10.56
CA VAL A 179 0.29 18.97 11.54
C VAL A 179 -0.84 19.84 11.01
N LEU A 180 -1.99 19.25 10.82
CA LEU A 180 -3.18 19.91 10.30
C LEU A 180 -4.08 20.45 11.41
N GLY A 181 -4.03 19.84 12.60
CA GLY A 181 -4.80 20.27 13.76
C GLY A 181 -4.41 19.52 15.02
N TYR A 182 -4.80 20.10 16.18
CA TYR A 182 -4.63 19.47 17.48
C TYR A 182 -5.90 19.63 18.30
N LYS A 183 -6.41 18.53 18.86
CA LYS A 183 -7.61 18.50 19.67
C LYS A 183 -7.58 17.29 20.61
N ASP A 184 -8.01 17.49 21.86
CA ASP A 184 -8.21 16.44 22.88
C ASP A 184 -6.99 15.50 23.06
N GLY A 185 -5.77 16.07 23.07
CA GLY A 185 -4.54 15.32 23.27
C GLY A 185 -4.01 14.61 22.05
N VAL A 186 -4.63 14.75 20.87
CA VAL A 186 -4.20 14.14 19.62
C VAL A 186 -3.98 15.17 18.52
N SER A 187 -3.03 14.92 17.63
CA SER A 187 -2.75 15.71 16.44
C SER A 187 -3.26 14.99 15.19
N LEU A 188 -3.95 15.70 14.31
CA LEU A 188 -4.17 15.26 12.93
C LEU A 188 -2.94 15.64 12.12
N VAL A 189 -2.31 14.64 11.51
CA VAL A 189 -1.04 14.81 10.79
C VAL A 189 -1.17 14.27 9.36
N GLU A 190 -0.77 15.08 8.39
CA GLU A 190 -0.50 14.63 7.04
C GLU A 190 0.95 14.15 6.95
N VAL A 191 1.15 13.00 6.31
CA VAL A 191 2.47 12.37 6.15
C VAL A 191 2.75 12.10 4.68
N ASP A 192 3.91 12.57 4.22
CA ASP A 192 4.46 12.26 2.90
C ASP A 192 5.67 11.32 3.06
N LEU A 193 5.58 10.15 2.45
CA LEU A 193 6.63 9.15 2.50
C LEU A 193 7.67 9.38 1.41
N VAL A 194 8.82 9.95 1.76
CA VAL A 194 10.00 9.99 0.87
C VAL A 194 10.56 8.58 0.66
N THR A 195 10.50 7.74 1.69
CA THR A 195 10.79 6.30 1.63
C THR A 195 9.57 5.51 2.08
N GLY A 196 9.34 4.30 1.53
CA GLY A 196 8.20 3.46 1.88
C GLY A 196 8.66 2.10 2.42
N ARG A 197 8.94 2.02 3.73
CA ARG A 197 9.32 0.77 4.40
C ARG A 197 8.15 0.23 5.23
N THR A 198 8.19 -1.07 5.50
CA THR A 198 7.19 -1.74 6.36
C THR A 198 7.01 -0.98 7.66
N HIS A 199 5.76 -0.68 8.03
CA HIS A 199 5.37 0.05 9.23
C HIS A 199 6.05 1.42 9.43
N GLN A 200 6.64 2.02 8.39
CA GLN A 200 7.49 3.21 8.55
C GLN A 200 6.81 4.34 9.31
N ILE A 201 5.63 4.79 8.89
CA ILE A 201 4.90 5.89 9.55
C ILE A 201 4.67 5.55 11.03
N ARG A 202 4.18 4.35 11.29
CA ARG A 202 3.81 3.87 12.63
C ARG A 202 5.00 3.87 13.58
N ALA A 203 6.08 3.22 13.17
CA ALA A 203 7.28 3.09 13.99
C ALA A 203 8.04 4.41 14.10
N HIS A 204 8.12 5.20 13.03
CA HIS A 204 8.87 6.45 13.03
C HIS A 204 8.19 7.51 13.89
N LEU A 205 6.87 7.71 13.77
CA LEU A 205 6.16 8.65 14.63
C LEU A 205 6.16 8.21 16.10
N ALA A 206 6.07 6.90 16.38
CA ALA A 206 6.24 6.38 17.74
C ALA A 206 7.64 6.67 18.30
N HIS A 207 8.70 6.51 17.51
CA HIS A 207 10.09 6.85 17.85
C HIS A 207 10.25 8.34 18.18
N LEU A 208 9.53 9.21 17.47
CA LEU A 208 9.49 10.66 17.72
C LEU A 208 8.64 11.05 18.96
N GLY A 209 8.09 10.08 19.69
CA GLY A 209 7.23 10.33 20.85
C GLY A 209 5.75 10.52 20.53
N HIS A 210 5.35 10.33 19.28
CA HIS A 210 3.99 10.53 18.78
C HIS A 210 3.39 9.24 18.18
N PRO A 211 3.17 8.17 18.97
CA PRO A 211 2.59 6.94 18.44
C PRO A 211 1.19 7.19 17.88
N LEU A 212 0.80 6.40 16.88
CA LEU A 212 -0.52 6.53 16.27
C LEU A 212 -1.63 6.06 17.22
N VAL A 213 -2.74 6.75 17.19
CA VAL A 213 -3.96 6.36 17.91
C VAL A 213 -4.48 5.03 17.36
N GLY A 214 -4.73 4.06 18.22
CA GLY A 214 -5.19 2.72 17.86
C GLY A 214 -4.08 1.76 17.41
N ASP A 215 -2.80 2.18 17.43
CA ASP A 215 -1.70 1.29 17.07
C ASP A 215 -1.31 0.38 18.24
N GLY A 216 -1.78 -0.87 18.24
CA GLY A 216 -1.47 -1.87 19.25
C GLY A 216 -0.03 -2.40 19.20
N LYS A 217 0.77 -2.04 18.16
CA LYS A 217 2.14 -2.54 17.99
C LYS A 217 3.21 -1.56 18.45
N TYR A 218 3.00 -0.25 18.22
CA TYR A 218 3.94 0.82 18.55
C TYR A 218 3.38 1.83 19.54
N GLY A 219 2.08 1.79 19.84
CA GLY A 219 1.42 2.62 20.85
C GLY A 219 1.25 1.90 22.19
N LYS A 220 0.81 2.64 23.21
CA LYS A 220 0.49 2.09 24.53
C LYS A 220 -0.97 1.62 24.56
N ASN A 221 -1.22 0.40 25.01
CA ASN A 221 -2.57 -0.18 25.08
C ASN A 221 -3.55 0.65 25.93
N ALA A 222 -3.08 1.25 27.04
CA ALA A 222 -3.92 2.08 27.88
C ALA A 222 -4.46 3.32 27.15
N ASP A 223 -3.60 3.99 26.38
CA ASP A 223 -3.97 5.17 25.59
C ASP A 223 -4.94 4.80 24.47
N ASN A 224 -4.69 3.68 23.79
CA ASN A 224 -5.56 3.17 22.72
C ASN A 224 -6.97 2.80 23.23
N LYS A 225 -7.07 2.16 24.40
CA LYS A 225 -8.35 1.85 25.04
C LYS A 225 -9.13 3.13 25.37
N ARG A 226 -8.46 4.16 25.89
CA ARG A 226 -9.07 5.46 26.20
C ARG A 226 -9.58 6.17 24.92
N ALA A 227 -8.85 6.04 23.83
CA ALA A 227 -9.24 6.61 22.52
C ALA A 227 -10.33 5.80 21.80
N GLY A 228 -10.72 4.62 22.31
CA GLY A 228 -11.82 3.80 21.76
C GLY A 228 -11.59 3.26 20.34
N ARG A 229 -10.33 3.11 19.90
CA ARG A 229 -10.00 2.61 18.56
C ARG A 229 -9.32 1.24 18.60
N THR A 230 -9.80 0.36 17.72
CA THR A 230 -9.28 -1.01 17.59
C THR A 230 -8.06 -1.07 16.64
N TYR A 231 -8.03 -0.20 15.61
CA TYR A 231 -7.01 -0.16 14.58
C TYR A 231 -6.37 1.22 14.51
N GLN A 232 -5.11 1.26 14.05
CA GLN A 232 -4.40 2.53 13.87
C GLN A 232 -5.18 3.52 13.00
N ALA A 233 -5.34 4.75 13.46
CA ALA A 233 -5.86 5.85 12.68
C ALA A 233 -4.83 6.27 11.64
N LEU A 234 -4.77 5.54 10.53
CA LEU A 234 -3.84 5.74 9.43
C LEU A 234 -4.54 5.42 8.10
N CYS A 235 -4.56 6.39 7.20
CA CYS A 235 -5.19 6.26 5.90
C CYS A 235 -4.26 6.76 4.79
N ALA A 236 -3.99 5.92 3.78
CA ALA A 236 -3.39 6.31 2.51
C ALA A 236 -4.45 7.09 1.70
N TYR A 237 -4.63 8.37 2.01
CA TYR A 237 -5.81 9.10 1.54
C TYR A 237 -5.66 9.70 0.15
N GLN A 238 -4.40 9.87 -0.35
CA GLN A 238 -4.14 10.49 -1.63
C GLN A 238 -3.03 9.76 -2.39
N VAL A 239 -3.25 9.62 -3.69
CA VAL A 239 -2.26 9.20 -4.68
C VAL A 239 -2.18 10.26 -5.77
N GLU A 240 -0.96 10.71 -6.09
CA GLU A 240 -0.67 11.68 -7.14
C GLU A 240 0.33 11.08 -8.12
N PHE A 241 0.01 11.13 -9.40
CA PHE A 241 0.86 10.70 -10.50
C PHE A 241 1.68 11.88 -11.00
N ARG A 242 3.00 11.77 -10.94
CA ARG A 242 3.96 12.82 -11.37
C ARG A 242 5.04 12.16 -12.21
N PHE A 243 4.74 11.95 -13.47
CA PHE A 243 5.66 11.29 -14.36
C PHE A 243 6.74 12.26 -14.82
N THR A 244 8.01 11.86 -14.67
CA THR A 244 9.19 12.55 -15.19
C THR A 244 9.79 11.79 -16.37
N THR A 245 9.34 10.55 -16.58
CA THR A 245 9.71 9.68 -17.69
C THR A 245 8.46 9.23 -18.44
N ASP A 246 8.63 8.66 -19.61
CA ASP A 246 7.50 8.19 -20.42
C ASP A 246 6.57 7.25 -19.65
N GLY A 247 5.28 7.56 -19.64
CA GLY A 247 4.22 6.79 -19.00
C GLY A 247 3.64 5.69 -19.89
N GLY A 248 4.02 5.62 -21.15
CA GLY A 248 3.47 4.68 -22.12
C GLY A 248 1.94 4.79 -22.17
N ILE A 249 1.25 3.64 -22.10
CA ILE A 249 -0.23 3.61 -22.08
C ILE A 249 -0.85 4.33 -20.87
N LEU A 250 -0.08 4.64 -19.82
CA LEU A 250 -0.53 5.35 -18.63
C LEU A 250 -0.23 6.85 -18.64
N SER A 251 0.29 7.42 -19.72
CA SER A 251 0.67 8.83 -19.81
C SER A 251 -0.49 9.79 -19.48
N TYR A 252 -1.73 9.36 -19.71
CA TYR A 252 -2.94 10.13 -19.36
C TYR A 252 -3.17 10.31 -17.85
N LEU A 253 -2.45 9.56 -17.02
CA LEU A 253 -2.50 9.71 -15.55
C LEU A 253 -1.58 10.81 -15.04
N ASP A 254 -0.62 11.27 -15.84
CA ASP A 254 0.31 12.30 -15.40
C ASP A 254 -0.42 13.58 -14.95
N GLY A 255 0.01 14.13 -13.83
CA GLY A 255 -0.62 15.27 -13.15
C GLY A 255 -1.94 14.94 -12.42
N ARG A 256 -2.50 13.74 -12.55
CA ARG A 256 -3.76 13.39 -11.88
C ARG A 256 -3.56 13.05 -10.42
N THR A 257 -4.53 13.48 -9.63
CA THR A 257 -4.59 13.20 -8.17
C THR A 257 -5.92 12.53 -7.83
N PHE A 258 -5.85 11.44 -7.08
CA PHE A 258 -7.01 10.71 -6.59
C PHE A 258 -7.02 10.72 -5.06
N ARG A 259 -8.22 10.91 -4.46
CA ARG A 259 -8.36 11.04 -3.01
C ARG A 259 -9.49 10.17 -2.47
N VAL A 260 -9.30 9.64 -1.27
CA VAL A 260 -10.39 9.16 -0.43
C VAL A 260 -11.17 10.38 0.05
N ARG A 261 -12.41 10.52 -0.35
CA ARG A 261 -13.24 11.70 -0.05
C ARG A 261 -13.59 11.81 1.42
N ASP A 262 -13.70 10.68 2.12
CA ASP A 262 -14.13 10.63 3.50
C ASP A 262 -13.17 9.81 4.35
N VAL A 263 -12.44 10.49 5.24
CA VAL A 263 -11.58 9.88 6.24
C VAL A 263 -12.20 10.14 7.61
N ALA A 264 -12.91 9.15 8.14
CA ALA A 264 -13.78 9.30 9.30
C ALA A 264 -13.11 9.97 10.52
N PHE A 265 -11.86 9.61 10.84
CA PHE A 265 -11.15 10.20 11.96
C PHE A 265 -10.69 11.66 11.74
N ALA A 266 -10.65 12.15 10.50
CA ALA A 266 -10.29 13.53 10.20
C ALA A 266 -11.49 14.50 10.35
N ARG A 267 -12.72 13.99 10.30
CA ARG A 267 -13.93 14.82 10.42
C ARG A 267 -13.98 15.63 11.71
N GLN A 268 -13.52 15.09 12.83
CA GLN A 268 -13.51 15.78 14.13
C GLN A 268 -12.61 17.04 14.17
N PHE A 269 -11.74 17.21 13.15
CA PHE A 269 -10.88 18.37 12.97
C PHE A 269 -11.43 19.34 11.91
N GLY A 270 -12.66 19.13 11.43
CA GLY A 270 -13.27 19.93 10.37
C GLY A 270 -12.69 19.68 8.96
N TYR A 271 -11.86 18.65 8.80
CA TYR A 271 -11.32 18.26 7.50
C TYR A 271 -12.34 17.42 6.74
N ASP A 272 -12.86 18.02 5.68
CA ASP A 272 -13.75 17.37 4.71
C ASP A 272 -13.12 17.55 3.33
N PHE A 273 -12.60 16.43 2.79
CA PHE A 273 -11.96 16.41 1.47
C PHE A 273 -12.95 16.33 0.30
N THR A 274 -14.26 16.35 0.59
CA THR A 274 -15.30 16.37 -0.46
C THR A 274 -15.43 17.76 -1.11
N LYS A 275 -14.88 18.80 -0.44
CA LYS A 275 -15.04 20.21 -0.83
C LYS A 275 -13.83 20.81 -1.56
N LYS A 276 -12.84 19.99 -1.96
CA LYS A 276 -11.67 20.45 -2.74
C LYS A 276 -11.55 19.73 -4.06
#